data_9a844bb9b2a5e044a386a3fbce2b2e38
#
_entry.id   9a844bb9b2a5e044a386a3fbce2b2e38
#
_cell.length_a   1.000
_cell.length_b   1.000
_cell.length_c   1.000
_cell.angle_alpha   90.00
_cell.angle_beta   90.00
_cell.angle_gamma   90.00
#
_symmetry.space_group_name_H-M   'P 1'
#
loop_
_entity.id
_entity.type
_entity.pdbx_description
1 polymer ?
#
loop_
_entity_poly.entity_id
_entity_poly.type
_entity_poly.pdbx_seq_one_letter_code
_entity_poly.pdbx_strand_id
1 'polypeptide(L)'
;MAKSKPLQIGKVSIGGKRPAFILGPCVMESEKFVWRMAKRIAEICATADVDFIFKASYDKANRTSVRSFRGIGVREGCDILSAIGRDLKMPVTTDVHSPKEAELAGEWINMLQIPAFLCRQTDLLRAAAETGRAINVKKGQFLAPWDVRNIAEKLIAFGNSKFCFTERGTTFGYNNLVADMRSLYWMREAGYRVIFDATHSVQRPGGAGDSTSGDGVLAPALARAAMATGCDGIFMEVHENPVRALSDGPNQIPLKDLPKHLRMLKAIHAAVS
;
A
#
# COMPACT_ATOMS: atom_id res chain seq x y z
N MET A 1 -18.53 15.10 -9.40
CA MET A 1 -19.25 14.03 -8.64
C MET A 1 -19.13 14.30 -7.15
N ALA A 2 -20.06 13.84 -6.32
CA ALA A 2 -19.91 13.97 -4.87
C ALA A 2 -18.71 13.15 -4.38
N LYS A 3 -17.89 13.71 -3.48
CA LYS A 3 -16.78 12.97 -2.85
C LYS A 3 -17.31 11.70 -2.20
N SER A 4 -16.64 10.58 -2.40
CA SER A 4 -16.97 9.34 -1.70
C SER A 4 -16.91 9.55 -0.18
N LYS A 5 -17.85 8.92 0.55
CA LYS A 5 -17.79 8.92 2.02
C LYS A 5 -16.43 8.32 2.46
N PRO A 6 -15.86 8.79 3.59
CA PRO A 6 -14.63 8.20 4.11
C PRO A 6 -14.74 6.67 4.27
N LEU A 7 -13.67 5.96 3.93
CA LEU A 7 -13.57 4.51 4.11
C LEU A 7 -12.98 4.21 5.48
N GLN A 8 -13.79 3.64 6.35
CA GLN A 8 -13.39 3.29 7.70
C GLN A 8 -12.80 1.88 7.77
N ILE A 9 -11.59 1.75 8.32
CA ILE A 9 -10.87 0.48 8.51
C ILE A 9 -10.32 0.46 9.95
N GLY A 10 -11.04 -0.18 10.86
CA GLY A 10 -10.78 -0.01 12.29
C GLY A 10 -10.85 1.47 12.69
N LYS A 11 -9.78 1.99 13.28
CA LYS A 11 -9.66 3.41 13.65
C LYS A 11 -9.17 4.33 12.52
N VAL A 12 -8.72 3.77 11.41
CA VAL A 12 -8.19 4.53 10.26
C VAL A 12 -9.32 4.92 9.32
N SER A 13 -9.33 6.17 8.87
CA SER A 13 -10.33 6.72 7.94
C SER A 13 -9.63 7.25 6.68
N ILE A 14 -9.74 6.54 5.55
CA ILE A 14 -9.21 6.99 4.26
C ILE A 14 -10.20 7.98 3.63
N GLY A 15 -9.76 9.19 3.30
CA GLY A 15 -10.62 10.28 2.82
C GLY A 15 -11.33 11.01 3.96
N GLY A 16 -10.90 10.82 5.21
CA GLY A 16 -11.36 11.56 6.39
C GLY A 16 -10.61 12.88 6.59
N LYS A 17 -10.75 13.46 7.79
CA LYS A 17 -10.09 14.73 8.16
C LYS A 17 -8.58 14.59 8.41
N ARG A 18 -8.08 13.39 8.68
CA ARG A 18 -6.67 13.10 8.94
C ARG A 18 -6.11 12.26 7.80
N PRO A 19 -4.84 12.42 7.43
CA PRO A 19 -4.24 11.57 6.40
C PRO A 19 -4.10 10.14 6.91
N ALA A 20 -4.42 9.17 6.07
CA ALA A 20 -4.21 7.77 6.37
C ALA A 20 -2.78 7.35 6.01
N PHE A 21 -2.21 6.43 6.79
CA PHE A 21 -0.91 5.84 6.49
C PHE A 21 -1.03 4.33 6.35
N ILE A 22 -0.33 3.75 5.35
CA ILE A 22 -0.15 2.30 5.20
C ILE A 22 1.35 2.06 5.34
N LEU A 23 1.76 1.39 6.42
CA LEU A 23 3.16 1.28 6.82
C LEU A 23 3.52 -0.16 7.18
N GLY A 24 4.71 -0.58 6.84
CA GLY A 24 5.25 -1.88 7.23
C GLY A 24 6.36 -2.37 6.30
N PRO A 25 6.93 -3.55 6.52
CA PRO A 25 7.97 -4.08 5.67
C PRO A 25 7.43 -4.55 4.31
N CYS A 26 8.31 -4.64 3.33
CA CYS A 26 7.97 -5.14 2.00
C CYS A 26 7.41 -6.56 2.05
N VAL A 27 8.10 -7.46 2.75
CA VAL A 27 7.75 -8.88 2.89
C VAL A 27 7.93 -9.35 4.32
N MET A 28 7.23 -10.39 4.70
CA MET A 28 7.42 -11.09 5.97
C MET A 28 8.69 -11.94 5.89
N GLU A 29 9.79 -11.45 6.46
CA GLU A 29 11.08 -12.17 6.47
C GLU A 29 11.10 -13.31 7.50
N SER A 30 10.38 -13.13 8.61
CA SER A 30 10.08 -14.13 9.63
C SER A 30 9.00 -13.58 10.57
N GLU A 31 8.32 -14.44 11.31
CA GLU A 31 7.34 -14.04 12.33
C GLU A 31 7.94 -13.04 13.33
N LYS A 32 9.10 -13.36 13.93
CA LYS A 32 9.80 -12.50 14.89
C LYS A 32 10.12 -11.11 14.31
N PHE A 33 10.53 -11.04 13.05
CA PHE A 33 10.80 -9.78 12.37
C PHE A 33 9.52 -8.96 12.20
N VAL A 34 8.44 -9.56 11.72
CA VAL A 34 7.15 -8.85 11.48
C VAL A 34 6.59 -8.29 12.79
N TRP A 35 6.58 -9.08 13.86
CA TRP A 35 6.16 -8.63 15.18
C TRP A 35 6.98 -7.44 15.70
N ARG A 36 8.30 -7.52 15.56
CA ARG A 36 9.20 -6.43 15.97
C ARG A 36 8.92 -5.14 15.18
N MET A 37 8.78 -5.26 13.85
CA MET A 37 8.46 -4.13 13.00
C MET A 37 7.09 -3.52 13.35
N ALA A 38 6.07 -4.35 13.55
CA ALA A 38 4.73 -3.90 13.91
C ALA A 38 4.72 -3.08 15.21
N LYS A 39 5.36 -3.59 16.27
CA LYS A 39 5.46 -2.90 17.55
C LYS A 39 6.17 -1.56 17.42
N ARG A 40 7.34 -1.53 16.78
CA ARG A 40 8.12 -0.29 16.61
C ARG A 40 7.41 0.76 15.77
N ILE A 41 6.74 0.35 14.68
CA ILE A 41 5.94 1.28 13.86
C ILE A 41 4.74 1.80 14.67
N ALA A 42 4.08 0.95 15.45
CA ALA A 42 2.96 1.38 16.31
C ALA A 42 3.38 2.42 17.34
N GLU A 43 4.53 2.23 18.01
CA GLU A 43 5.11 3.19 18.97
C GLU A 43 5.43 4.54 18.30
N ILE A 44 6.04 4.51 17.11
CA ILE A 44 6.35 5.71 16.33
C ILE A 44 5.06 6.44 15.93
N CYS A 45 4.06 5.72 15.43
CA CYS A 45 2.78 6.31 15.01
C CYS A 45 2.00 6.91 16.20
N ALA A 46 2.02 6.23 17.34
CA ALA A 46 1.40 6.76 18.57
C ALA A 46 2.08 8.07 19.01
N THR A 47 3.40 8.13 19.01
CA THR A 47 4.17 9.35 19.33
C THR A 47 3.92 10.48 18.33
N ALA A 48 3.76 10.15 17.04
CA ALA A 48 3.49 11.13 16.00
C ALA A 48 2.00 11.54 15.93
N ASP A 49 1.14 10.90 16.72
CA ASP A 49 -0.33 11.05 16.69
C ASP A 49 -0.85 10.89 15.25
N VAL A 50 -0.60 9.74 14.65
CA VAL A 50 -1.11 9.37 13.32
C VAL A 50 -1.77 7.99 13.35
N ASP A 51 -2.83 7.84 12.54
CA ASP A 51 -3.50 6.56 12.35
C ASP A 51 -2.88 5.83 11.16
N PHE A 52 -2.69 4.52 11.29
CA PHE A 52 -2.09 3.72 10.23
C PHE A 52 -2.68 2.32 10.14
N ILE A 53 -2.52 1.71 8.96
CA ILE A 53 -2.79 0.31 8.66
C ILE A 53 -1.43 -0.38 8.53
N PHE A 54 -1.21 -1.43 9.32
CA PHE A 54 0.03 -2.20 9.21
C PHE A 54 0.00 -3.10 7.99
N LYS A 55 1.04 -3.04 7.17
CA LYS A 55 1.17 -3.84 5.94
C LYS A 55 2.39 -4.76 5.99
N ALA A 56 2.21 -6.01 5.64
CA ALA A 56 3.30 -6.90 5.27
C ALA A 56 2.81 -7.93 4.26
N SER A 57 3.61 -8.23 3.22
CA SER A 57 3.24 -9.26 2.24
C SER A 57 3.69 -10.64 2.71
N TYR A 58 2.81 -11.61 2.67
CA TYR A 58 3.14 -13.01 2.96
C TYR A 58 3.85 -13.71 1.80
N ASP A 59 3.70 -13.19 0.60
CA ASP A 59 4.37 -13.65 -0.63
C ASP A 59 4.68 -12.47 -1.57
N LYS A 60 5.75 -12.58 -2.30
CA LYS A 60 6.11 -11.74 -3.44
C LYS A 60 6.01 -12.56 -4.72
N ALA A 61 4.78 -12.74 -5.20
CA ALA A 61 4.47 -13.64 -6.32
C ALA A 61 5.08 -13.22 -7.67
N ASN A 62 5.49 -11.96 -7.83
CA ASN A 62 5.99 -11.38 -9.08
C ASN A 62 7.51 -11.11 -9.09
N ARG A 63 8.29 -11.91 -8.37
CA ARG A 63 9.75 -11.78 -8.37
C ARG A 63 10.36 -11.93 -9.76
N THR A 64 11.36 -11.11 -10.07
CA THR A 64 12.12 -11.20 -11.32
C THR A 64 12.90 -12.52 -11.41
N SER A 65 13.57 -12.93 -10.33
CA SER A 65 14.30 -14.20 -10.28
C SER A 65 13.54 -15.27 -9.50
N VAL A 66 13.49 -16.48 -10.01
CA VAL A 66 12.92 -17.65 -9.33
C VAL A 66 13.66 -18.00 -8.02
N ARG A 67 14.90 -17.57 -7.88
CA ARG A 67 15.73 -17.80 -6.68
C ARG A 67 15.50 -16.77 -5.58
N SER A 68 14.74 -15.70 -5.85
CA SER A 68 14.47 -14.65 -4.86
C SER A 68 13.59 -15.16 -3.72
N PHE A 69 13.83 -14.64 -2.51
CA PHE A 69 12.98 -14.92 -1.36
C PHE A 69 11.55 -14.45 -1.64
N ARG A 70 10.58 -15.31 -1.42
CA ARG A 70 9.17 -15.02 -1.70
C ARG A 70 8.37 -14.61 -0.45
N GLY A 71 8.60 -15.25 0.67
CA GLY A 71 7.83 -15.04 1.90
C GLY A 71 7.52 -16.35 2.60
N ILE A 72 6.53 -16.35 3.51
CA ILE A 72 6.18 -17.46 4.40
C ILE A 72 4.88 -18.18 4.00
N GLY A 73 4.18 -17.68 2.99
CA GLY A 73 2.93 -18.26 2.52
C GLY A 73 1.66 -17.65 3.14
N VAL A 74 0.53 -17.86 2.46
CA VAL A 74 -0.72 -17.14 2.74
C VAL A 74 -1.31 -17.47 4.12
N ARG A 75 -1.41 -18.74 4.49
CA ARG A 75 -2.03 -19.16 5.76
C ARG A 75 -1.25 -18.64 6.96
N GLU A 76 0.02 -18.98 7.04
CA GLU A 76 0.91 -18.53 8.12
C GLU A 76 0.98 -16.99 8.20
N GLY A 77 1.10 -16.32 7.05
CA GLY A 77 1.14 -14.86 7.01
C GLY A 77 -0.15 -14.20 7.48
N CYS A 78 -1.31 -14.75 7.13
CA CYS A 78 -2.60 -14.23 7.60
C CYS A 78 -2.79 -14.46 9.11
N ASP A 79 -2.37 -15.62 9.63
CA ASP A 79 -2.42 -15.93 11.06
C ASP A 79 -1.57 -14.94 11.87
N ILE A 80 -0.34 -14.68 11.43
CA ILE A 80 0.56 -13.70 12.07
C ILE A 80 -0.03 -12.29 12.03
N LEU A 81 -0.53 -11.83 10.87
CA LEU A 81 -1.12 -10.50 10.75
C LEU A 81 -2.39 -10.35 11.59
N SER A 82 -3.23 -11.38 11.63
CA SER A 82 -4.43 -11.38 12.47
C SER A 82 -4.08 -11.24 13.95
N ALA A 83 -3.08 -12.01 14.42
CA ALA A 83 -2.59 -11.91 15.78
C ALA A 83 -2.04 -10.50 16.11
N ILE A 84 -1.20 -9.96 15.21
CA ILE A 84 -0.67 -8.59 15.33
C ILE A 84 -1.81 -7.57 15.39
N GLY A 85 -2.79 -7.66 14.49
CA GLY A 85 -3.92 -6.73 14.44
C GLY A 85 -4.75 -6.75 15.72
N ARG A 86 -5.02 -7.93 16.26
CA ARG A 86 -5.75 -8.12 17.51
C ARG A 86 -4.97 -7.58 18.71
N ASP A 87 -3.72 -8.01 18.89
CA ASP A 87 -2.92 -7.73 20.09
C ASP A 87 -2.48 -6.26 20.16
N LEU A 88 -2.15 -5.64 19.02
CA LEU A 88 -1.78 -4.23 18.93
C LEU A 88 -2.96 -3.30 18.61
N LYS A 89 -4.17 -3.84 18.49
CA LYS A 89 -5.42 -3.09 18.23
C LYS A 89 -5.32 -2.15 17.02
N MET A 90 -4.77 -2.66 15.93
CA MET A 90 -4.60 -1.90 14.68
C MET A 90 -5.07 -2.69 13.46
N PRO A 91 -5.60 -2.02 12.42
CA PRO A 91 -5.95 -2.69 11.18
C PRO A 91 -4.70 -3.17 10.42
N VAL A 92 -4.85 -4.29 9.73
CA VAL A 92 -3.78 -4.93 8.96
C VAL A 92 -4.17 -5.13 7.50
N THR A 93 -3.17 -5.15 6.62
CA THR A 93 -3.33 -5.41 5.19
C THR A 93 -2.21 -6.28 4.63
N THR A 94 -2.52 -7.04 3.59
CA THR A 94 -1.57 -7.84 2.81
C THR A 94 -2.00 -7.93 1.35
N ASP A 95 -1.07 -8.28 0.47
CA ASP A 95 -1.34 -8.52 -0.95
C ASP A 95 -2.04 -9.88 -1.12
N VAL A 96 -2.95 -9.98 -2.10
CA VAL A 96 -3.56 -11.24 -2.55
C VAL A 96 -3.35 -11.41 -4.05
N HIS A 97 -3.00 -12.64 -4.51
CA HIS A 97 -2.55 -12.87 -5.87
C HIS A 97 -3.47 -13.77 -6.69
N SER A 98 -4.41 -14.44 -6.05
CA SER A 98 -5.41 -15.31 -6.67
C SER A 98 -6.77 -15.19 -5.98
N PRO A 99 -7.88 -15.59 -6.64
CA PRO A 99 -9.20 -15.65 -6.02
C PRO A 99 -9.20 -16.43 -4.70
N LYS A 100 -8.57 -17.61 -4.68
CA LYS A 100 -8.48 -18.46 -3.49
C LYS A 100 -7.73 -17.80 -2.34
N GLU A 101 -6.67 -17.04 -2.62
CA GLU A 101 -5.97 -16.26 -1.60
C GLU A 101 -6.81 -15.11 -1.07
N ALA A 102 -7.59 -14.44 -1.96
CA ALA A 102 -8.49 -13.36 -1.54
C ALA A 102 -9.58 -13.87 -0.59
N GLU A 103 -10.18 -15.03 -0.89
CA GLU A 103 -11.16 -15.69 -0.03
C GLU A 103 -10.55 -15.98 1.34
N LEU A 104 -9.42 -16.68 1.36
CA LEU A 104 -8.74 -17.08 2.60
C LEU A 104 -8.31 -15.85 3.43
N ALA A 105 -7.63 -14.89 2.82
CA ALA A 105 -7.17 -13.69 3.52
C ALA A 105 -8.35 -12.84 4.01
N GLY A 106 -9.48 -12.86 3.29
CA GLY A 106 -10.70 -12.16 3.68
C GLY A 106 -11.30 -12.61 5.02
N GLU A 107 -11.00 -13.80 5.49
CA GLU A 107 -11.43 -14.27 6.82
C GLU A 107 -10.72 -13.50 7.95
N TRP A 108 -9.48 -13.10 7.77
CA TRP A 108 -8.57 -12.65 8.81
C TRP A 108 -8.16 -11.17 8.70
N ILE A 109 -8.06 -10.63 7.47
CA ILE A 109 -7.42 -9.35 7.16
C ILE A 109 -8.47 -8.23 7.03
N ASN A 110 -8.15 -7.03 7.54
CA ASN A 110 -9.08 -5.89 7.53
C ASN A 110 -9.22 -5.25 6.14
N MET A 111 -8.13 -5.23 5.37
CA MET A 111 -8.08 -4.66 4.03
C MET A 111 -7.24 -5.56 3.12
N LEU A 112 -7.80 -6.00 2.00
CA LEU A 112 -7.08 -6.77 0.98
C LEU A 112 -6.40 -5.80 0.00
N GLN A 113 -5.15 -6.06 -0.36
CA GLN A 113 -4.45 -5.28 -1.38
C GLN A 113 -4.36 -6.08 -2.68
N ILE A 114 -4.83 -5.47 -3.78
CA ILE A 114 -4.65 -6.01 -5.13
C ILE A 114 -3.37 -5.43 -5.73
N PRO A 115 -2.37 -6.26 -6.09
CA PRO A 115 -1.14 -5.81 -6.72
C PRO A 115 -1.38 -5.11 -8.06
N ALA A 116 -0.47 -4.18 -8.41
CA ALA A 116 -0.61 -3.37 -9.62
C ALA A 116 -0.73 -4.19 -10.91
N PHE A 117 0.05 -5.25 -11.06
CA PHE A 117 -0.02 -6.12 -12.24
C PHE A 117 -1.35 -6.86 -12.37
N LEU A 118 -2.04 -7.09 -11.27
CA LEU A 118 -3.29 -7.85 -11.19
C LEU A 118 -4.54 -6.96 -11.11
N CYS A 119 -4.38 -5.64 -11.15
CA CYS A 119 -5.45 -4.67 -10.89
C CYS A 119 -6.65 -4.78 -11.85
N ARG A 120 -6.51 -5.43 -13.01
CA ARG A 120 -7.57 -5.64 -13.99
C ARG A 120 -8.17 -7.05 -13.98
N GLN A 121 -7.62 -8.00 -13.19
CA GLN A 121 -8.05 -9.40 -13.17
C GLN A 121 -9.46 -9.52 -12.56
N THR A 122 -10.45 -9.78 -13.40
CA THR A 122 -11.87 -9.74 -13.03
C THR A 122 -12.20 -10.73 -11.92
N ASP A 123 -11.69 -11.96 -12.00
CA ASP A 123 -12.00 -12.99 -11.00
C ASP A 123 -11.36 -12.71 -9.65
N LEU A 124 -10.14 -12.13 -9.63
CA LEU A 124 -9.50 -11.69 -8.40
C LEU A 124 -10.26 -10.53 -7.75
N LEU A 125 -10.68 -9.54 -8.54
CA LEU A 125 -11.50 -8.42 -8.06
C LEU A 125 -12.84 -8.89 -7.51
N ARG A 126 -13.49 -9.87 -8.18
CA ARG A 126 -14.74 -10.49 -7.73
C ARG A 126 -14.54 -11.14 -6.37
N ALA A 127 -13.59 -12.07 -6.26
CA ALA A 127 -13.33 -12.80 -5.02
C ALA A 127 -13.01 -11.85 -3.86
N ALA A 128 -12.17 -10.83 -4.11
CA ALA A 128 -11.87 -9.82 -3.11
C ALA A 128 -13.12 -9.01 -2.70
N ALA A 129 -13.98 -8.63 -3.66
CA ALA A 129 -15.21 -7.90 -3.40
C ALA A 129 -16.20 -8.70 -2.55
N GLU A 130 -16.38 -9.97 -2.87
CA GLU A 130 -17.30 -10.90 -2.21
C GLU A 130 -16.92 -11.17 -0.74
N THR A 131 -15.65 -10.95 -0.33
CA THR A 131 -15.26 -10.99 1.08
C THR A 131 -15.91 -9.89 1.92
N GLY A 132 -16.42 -8.81 1.32
CA GLY A 132 -16.96 -7.65 2.01
C GLY A 132 -15.90 -6.82 2.77
N ARG A 133 -14.63 -7.16 2.67
CA ARG A 133 -13.51 -6.41 3.26
C ARG A 133 -13.22 -5.13 2.50
N ALA A 134 -12.51 -4.20 3.13
CA ALA A 134 -11.95 -3.06 2.41
C ALA A 134 -10.93 -3.54 1.38
N ILE A 135 -10.82 -2.84 0.24
CA ILE A 135 -9.91 -3.21 -0.85
C ILE A 135 -9.05 -2.01 -1.22
N ASN A 136 -7.73 -2.19 -1.19
CA ASN A 136 -6.78 -1.26 -1.76
C ASN A 136 -6.30 -1.78 -3.12
N VAL A 137 -6.64 -1.10 -4.21
CA VAL A 137 -6.16 -1.48 -5.54
C VAL A 137 -4.97 -0.63 -5.92
N LYS A 138 -3.80 -1.24 -6.06
CA LYS A 138 -2.62 -0.58 -6.64
C LYS A 138 -2.90 -0.31 -8.11
N LYS A 139 -2.89 0.95 -8.55
CA LYS A 139 -3.07 1.31 -9.95
C LYS A 139 -1.92 0.72 -10.78
N GLY A 140 -2.23 -0.04 -11.81
CA GLY A 140 -1.22 -0.59 -12.72
C GLY A 140 -0.40 0.51 -13.38
N GLN A 141 0.91 0.27 -13.57
CA GLN A 141 1.83 1.21 -14.21
C GLN A 141 1.46 1.51 -15.67
N PHE A 142 0.65 0.66 -16.25
CA PHE A 142 0.14 0.73 -17.64
C PHE A 142 -1.22 1.42 -17.75
N LEU A 143 -1.83 1.86 -16.64
CA LEU A 143 -3.16 2.47 -16.62
C LEU A 143 -3.08 4.00 -16.57
N ALA A 144 -3.91 4.66 -17.35
CA ALA A 144 -4.23 6.06 -17.14
C ALA A 144 -5.05 6.23 -15.84
N PRO A 145 -4.95 7.38 -15.16
CA PRO A 145 -5.67 7.62 -13.89
C PRO A 145 -7.20 7.50 -14.02
N TRP A 146 -7.78 7.83 -15.16
CA TRP A 146 -9.23 7.71 -15.41
C TRP A 146 -9.69 6.27 -15.67
N ASP A 147 -8.78 5.35 -16.04
CA ASP A 147 -9.11 3.94 -16.28
C ASP A 147 -9.42 3.16 -14.99
N VAL A 148 -9.09 3.72 -13.82
CA VAL A 148 -9.48 3.13 -12.53
C VAL A 148 -11.01 3.03 -12.38
N ARG A 149 -11.77 3.82 -13.15
CA ARG A 149 -13.22 3.72 -13.21
C ARG A 149 -13.68 2.31 -13.57
N ASN A 150 -13.05 1.67 -14.54
CA ASN A 150 -13.42 0.30 -14.96
C ASN A 150 -13.20 -0.73 -13.83
N ILE A 151 -12.21 -0.49 -12.95
CA ILE A 151 -11.96 -1.32 -11.78
C ILE A 151 -13.03 -1.06 -10.71
N ALA A 152 -13.33 0.21 -10.46
CA ALA A 152 -14.37 0.62 -9.53
C ALA A 152 -15.74 0.04 -9.91
N GLU A 153 -16.11 0.11 -11.19
CA GLU A 153 -17.36 -0.46 -11.73
C GLU A 153 -17.45 -1.97 -11.46
N LYS A 154 -16.35 -2.72 -11.65
CA LYS A 154 -16.32 -4.16 -11.33
C LYS A 154 -16.54 -4.41 -9.84
N LEU A 155 -15.82 -3.71 -8.96
CA LEU A 155 -15.97 -3.87 -7.51
C LEU A 155 -17.40 -3.57 -7.06
N ILE A 156 -18.00 -2.49 -7.59
CA ILE A 156 -19.39 -2.11 -7.29
C ILE A 156 -20.37 -3.17 -7.82
N ALA A 157 -20.17 -3.65 -9.03
CA ALA A 157 -21.01 -4.71 -9.62
C ALA A 157 -20.96 -6.02 -8.82
N PHE A 158 -19.82 -6.30 -8.14
CA PHE A 158 -19.68 -7.43 -7.22
C PHE A 158 -20.07 -7.10 -5.77
N GLY A 159 -20.79 -5.98 -5.54
CA GLY A 159 -21.40 -5.65 -4.26
C GLY A 159 -20.47 -4.95 -3.27
N ASN A 160 -19.28 -4.48 -3.66
CA ASN A 160 -18.34 -3.85 -2.73
C ASN A 160 -18.00 -2.40 -3.13
N SER A 161 -18.39 -1.45 -2.28
CA SER A 161 -18.04 -0.03 -2.39
C SER A 161 -16.93 0.43 -1.41
N LYS A 162 -16.35 -0.51 -0.64
CA LYS A 162 -15.33 -0.26 0.37
C LYS A 162 -13.93 -0.36 -0.24
N PHE A 163 -13.58 0.52 -1.16
CA PHE A 163 -12.27 0.49 -1.82
C PHE A 163 -11.59 1.85 -1.89
N CYS A 164 -10.29 1.84 -2.08
CA CYS A 164 -9.45 2.97 -2.45
C CYS A 164 -8.47 2.55 -3.55
N PHE A 165 -7.90 3.54 -4.22
CA PHE A 165 -6.84 3.34 -5.20
C PHE A 165 -5.51 3.84 -4.66
N THR A 166 -4.43 3.14 -4.98
CA THR A 166 -3.07 3.59 -4.68
C THR A 166 -2.32 3.87 -5.98
N GLU A 167 -1.97 5.14 -6.19
CA GLU A 167 -1.04 5.56 -7.25
C GLU A 167 0.38 5.11 -6.89
N ARG A 168 1.10 4.53 -7.84
CA ARG A 168 2.45 4.00 -7.64
C ARG A 168 3.41 4.23 -8.79
N GLY A 169 3.13 5.21 -9.62
CA GLY A 169 3.89 5.54 -10.82
C GLY A 169 3.40 4.83 -12.07
N THR A 170 3.76 5.40 -13.20
CA THR A 170 3.42 4.93 -14.54
C THR A 170 4.71 4.64 -15.30
N THR A 171 4.72 3.58 -16.11
CA THR A 171 5.86 3.23 -16.95
C THR A 171 6.15 4.36 -17.93
N PHE A 172 7.41 4.80 -17.98
CA PHE A 172 7.90 5.85 -18.87
C PHE A 172 9.24 5.41 -19.48
N GLY A 173 9.18 4.76 -20.62
CA GLY A 173 10.33 4.10 -21.22
C GLY A 173 10.62 2.74 -20.56
N TYR A 174 11.83 2.21 -20.79
CA TYR A 174 12.28 0.94 -20.21
C TYR A 174 12.82 1.15 -18.79
N ASN A 175 12.49 0.21 -17.89
CA ASN A 175 13.00 0.16 -16.51
C ASN A 175 12.85 1.46 -15.72
N ASN A 176 11.86 2.29 -16.04
CA ASN A 176 11.65 3.57 -15.41
C ASN A 176 10.18 3.84 -15.10
N LEU A 177 9.94 4.53 -14.00
CA LEU A 177 8.60 4.98 -13.59
C LEU A 177 8.61 6.49 -13.37
N VAL A 178 7.48 7.13 -13.68
CA VAL A 178 7.23 8.54 -13.37
C VAL A 178 5.96 8.63 -12.53
N ALA A 179 6.02 9.34 -11.43
CA ALA A 179 4.86 9.68 -10.61
C ALA A 179 4.26 11.01 -11.12
N ASP A 180 3.11 10.93 -11.78
CA ASP A 180 2.35 12.10 -12.20
C ASP A 180 1.42 12.54 -11.06
N MET A 181 1.75 13.65 -10.40
CA MET A 181 0.94 14.17 -9.28
C MET A 181 -0.47 14.58 -9.72
N ARG A 182 -0.69 14.90 -11.00
CA ARG A 182 -2.02 15.18 -11.55
C ARG A 182 -2.94 13.97 -11.50
N SER A 183 -2.36 12.74 -11.50
CA SER A 183 -3.15 11.52 -11.39
C SER A 183 -3.93 11.44 -10.07
N LEU A 184 -3.34 11.93 -8.97
CA LEU A 184 -4.00 12.02 -7.67
C LEU A 184 -5.20 12.95 -7.72
N TYR A 185 -5.03 14.11 -8.33
CA TYR A 185 -6.09 15.09 -8.50
C TYR A 185 -7.26 14.50 -9.32
N TRP A 186 -6.99 13.95 -10.51
CA TRP A 186 -8.04 13.42 -11.37
C TRP A 186 -8.82 12.26 -10.74
N MET A 187 -8.15 11.35 -10.07
CA MET A 187 -8.83 10.25 -9.39
C MET A 187 -9.70 10.75 -8.23
N ARG A 188 -9.24 11.78 -7.49
CA ARG A 188 -10.05 12.39 -6.42
C ARG A 188 -11.25 13.18 -6.95
N GLU A 189 -11.08 13.94 -8.02
CA GLU A 189 -12.19 14.65 -8.70
C GLU A 189 -13.23 13.68 -9.24
N ALA A 190 -12.81 12.50 -9.68
CA ALA A 190 -13.73 11.42 -10.05
C ALA A 190 -14.46 10.79 -8.83
N GLY A 191 -14.17 11.25 -7.61
CA GLY A 191 -14.83 10.84 -6.38
C GLY A 191 -14.16 9.67 -5.66
N TYR A 192 -12.98 9.21 -6.09
CA TYR A 192 -12.29 8.09 -5.46
C TYR A 192 -11.43 8.52 -4.28
N ARG A 193 -11.21 7.60 -3.34
CA ARG A 193 -10.23 7.73 -2.25
C ARG A 193 -8.88 7.31 -2.80
N VAL A 194 -7.86 8.15 -2.61
CA VAL A 194 -6.56 7.98 -3.26
C VAL A 194 -5.41 8.02 -2.28
N ILE A 195 -4.65 6.94 -2.25
CA ILE A 195 -3.37 6.79 -1.54
C ILE A 195 -2.23 6.97 -2.54
N PHE A 196 -1.13 7.57 -2.12
CA PHE A 196 0.10 7.61 -2.89
C PHE A 196 1.14 6.67 -2.32
N ASP A 197 1.70 5.78 -3.15
CA ASP A 197 2.79 4.89 -2.78
C ASP A 197 4.14 5.55 -3.06
N ALA A 198 4.77 6.05 -2.02
CA ALA A 198 6.03 6.75 -2.13
C ALA A 198 7.21 5.82 -2.47
N THR A 199 7.18 4.59 -1.96
CA THR A 199 8.31 3.66 -2.09
C THR A 199 8.34 2.92 -3.42
N HIS A 200 7.18 2.55 -3.96
CA HIS A 200 7.14 1.86 -5.26
C HIS A 200 7.12 2.82 -6.47
N SER A 201 6.79 4.10 -6.27
CA SER A 201 6.81 5.09 -7.36
C SER A 201 8.22 5.46 -7.84
N VAL A 202 9.23 5.14 -7.05
CA VAL A 202 10.66 5.38 -7.36
C VAL A 202 11.43 4.13 -7.74
N GLN A 203 10.73 3.01 -7.95
CA GLN A 203 11.33 1.77 -8.42
C GLN A 203 11.85 1.93 -9.85
N ARG A 204 12.93 1.18 -10.14
CA ARG A 204 13.41 0.88 -11.49
C ARG A 204 13.20 -0.62 -11.74
N PRO A 205 12.05 -1.01 -12.30
CA PRO A 205 11.72 -2.42 -12.50
C PRO A 205 12.78 -3.12 -13.36
N GLY A 206 13.37 -4.23 -12.85
CA GLY A 206 14.45 -4.94 -13.54
C GLY A 206 15.76 -4.16 -13.70
N GLY A 207 15.90 -3.00 -13.05
CA GLY A 207 17.05 -2.11 -13.25
C GLY A 207 18.39 -2.65 -12.74
N ALA A 208 18.38 -3.74 -11.96
CA ALA A 208 19.58 -4.47 -11.53
C ALA A 208 19.68 -5.87 -12.18
N GLY A 209 19.04 -6.07 -13.33
CA GLY A 209 19.01 -7.33 -14.07
C GLY A 209 18.01 -8.32 -13.49
N ASP A 210 18.39 -9.10 -12.51
CA ASP A 210 17.57 -10.12 -11.84
C ASP A 210 16.83 -9.60 -10.60
N SER A 211 16.92 -8.30 -10.32
CA SER A 211 16.22 -7.63 -9.23
C SER A 211 15.77 -6.21 -9.59
N THR A 212 14.81 -5.69 -8.83
CA THR A 212 14.38 -4.29 -8.92
C THR A 212 15.39 -3.41 -8.17
N SER A 213 15.85 -2.35 -8.82
CA SER A 213 16.55 -1.24 -8.18
C SER A 213 15.60 -0.05 -7.96
N GLY A 214 16.11 1.10 -7.54
CA GLY A 214 15.30 2.31 -7.43
C GLY A 214 16.02 3.47 -6.76
N ASP A 215 15.39 4.62 -6.87
CA ASP A 215 15.88 5.88 -6.35
C ASP A 215 15.18 6.23 -5.02
N GLY A 216 15.27 5.32 -4.03
CA GLY A 216 14.58 5.45 -2.72
C GLY A 216 14.81 6.78 -2.01
N VAL A 217 15.94 7.45 -2.29
CA VAL A 217 16.22 8.80 -1.81
C VAL A 217 15.15 9.82 -2.21
N LEU A 218 14.44 9.59 -3.32
CA LEU A 218 13.37 10.45 -3.82
C LEU A 218 12.02 10.17 -3.16
N ALA A 219 11.81 9.00 -2.56
CA ALA A 219 10.53 8.61 -1.99
C ALA A 219 9.97 9.64 -0.98
N PRO A 220 10.76 10.20 -0.05
CA PRO A 220 10.26 11.24 0.85
C PRO A 220 9.88 12.55 0.15
N ALA A 221 10.55 12.90 -0.95
CA ALA A 221 10.23 14.10 -1.73
C ALA A 221 8.89 13.93 -2.45
N LEU A 222 8.69 12.80 -3.12
CA LEU A 222 7.43 12.48 -3.80
C LEU A 222 6.27 12.32 -2.81
N ALA A 223 6.50 11.76 -1.62
CA ALA A 223 5.48 11.69 -0.58
C ALA A 223 4.99 13.08 -0.17
N ARG A 224 5.89 14.05 -0.01
CA ARG A 224 5.53 15.45 0.28
C ARG A 224 4.75 16.10 -0.86
N ALA A 225 5.19 15.92 -2.10
CA ALA A 225 4.48 16.43 -3.28
C ALA A 225 3.07 15.86 -3.39
N ALA A 226 2.92 14.55 -3.20
CA ALA A 226 1.62 13.88 -3.22
C ALA A 226 0.70 14.38 -2.10
N MET A 227 1.22 14.55 -0.88
CA MET A 227 0.44 15.09 0.24
C MET A 227 0.00 16.53 -0.04
N ALA A 228 0.89 17.36 -0.61
CA ALA A 228 0.57 18.74 -0.99
C ALA A 228 -0.46 18.82 -2.14
N THR A 229 -0.48 17.84 -3.03
CA THR A 229 -1.53 17.71 -4.06
C THR A 229 -2.90 17.32 -3.45
N GLY A 230 -2.90 16.83 -2.22
CA GLY A 230 -4.11 16.54 -1.46
C GLY A 230 -4.57 15.09 -1.55
N CYS A 231 -3.69 14.09 -1.68
CA CYS A 231 -4.08 12.69 -1.57
C CYS A 231 -4.61 12.36 -0.16
N ASP A 232 -5.40 11.27 -0.05
CA ASP A 232 -6.06 10.89 1.20
C ASP A 232 -5.12 10.15 2.17
N GLY A 233 -3.91 9.78 1.71
CA GLY A 233 -2.92 9.13 2.55
C GLY A 233 -1.67 8.70 1.79
N ILE A 234 -0.71 8.17 2.53
CA ILE A 234 0.59 7.73 2.01
C ILE A 234 0.85 6.27 2.38
N PHE A 235 1.30 5.51 1.40
CA PHE A 235 1.86 4.18 1.56
C PHE A 235 3.39 4.28 1.56
N MET A 236 4.05 3.68 2.56
CA MET A 236 5.51 3.58 2.63
C MET A 236 5.93 2.20 3.16
N GLU A 237 6.80 1.52 2.44
CA GLU A 237 7.50 0.37 2.99
C GLU A 237 8.64 0.84 3.88
N VAL A 238 8.77 0.20 5.05
CA VAL A 238 9.68 0.60 6.12
C VAL A 238 10.47 -0.60 6.60
N HIS A 239 11.77 -0.45 6.77
CA HIS A 239 12.62 -1.53 7.29
C HIS A 239 13.62 -1.00 8.31
N GLU A 240 13.95 -1.80 9.34
CA GLU A 240 14.92 -1.41 10.37
C GLU A 240 16.34 -1.26 9.81
N ASN A 241 16.68 -2.03 8.78
CA ASN A 241 17.94 -1.96 8.04
C ASN A 241 17.70 -2.30 6.55
N PRO A 242 17.33 -1.32 5.70
CA PRO A 242 16.98 -1.56 4.29
C PRO A 242 18.05 -2.30 3.49
N VAL A 243 19.34 -2.12 3.82
CA VAL A 243 20.45 -2.79 3.13
C VAL A 243 20.40 -4.32 3.29
N ARG A 244 19.79 -4.81 4.38
CA ARG A 244 19.67 -6.25 4.69
C ARG A 244 18.28 -6.80 4.33
N ALA A 245 17.38 -5.99 3.79
CA ALA A 245 16.03 -6.41 3.45
C ALA A 245 16.05 -7.49 2.35
N LEU A 246 15.24 -8.53 2.53
CA LEU A 246 15.12 -9.63 1.56
C LEU A 246 14.29 -9.25 0.31
N SER A 247 13.67 -8.07 0.33
CA SER A 247 12.86 -7.53 -0.78
C SER A 247 12.92 -6.01 -0.80
N ASP A 248 13.07 -5.42 -1.98
CA ASP A 248 12.94 -3.98 -2.27
C ASP A 248 13.75 -3.04 -1.35
N GLY A 249 14.88 -3.53 -0.82
CA GLY A 249 15.74 -2.79 0.11
C GLY A 249 16.04 -1.34 -0.32
N PRO A 250 16.48 -1.09 -1.57
CA PRO A 250 16.83 0.25 -2.04
C PRO A 250 15.72 1.30 -1.93
N ASN A 251 14.45 0.87 -1.90
CA ASN A 251 13.30 1.75 -1.91
C ASN A 251 12.63 1.91 -0.53
N GLN A 252 12.93 1.03 0.43
CA GLN A 252 12.31 1.09 1.75
C GLN A 252 12.84 2.25 2.60
N ILE A 253 11.96 2.90 3.33
CA ILE A 253 12.30 3.96 4.28
C ILE A 253 13.00 3.33 5.50
N PRO A 254 14.17 3.84 5.92
CA PRO A 254 14.77 3.41 7.18
C PRO A 254 13.84 3.74 8.35
N LEU A 255 13.58 2.76 9.22
CA LEU A 255 12.66 2.93 10.36
C LEU A 255 13.02 4.12 11.25
N LYS A 256 14.32 4.41 11.41
CA LYS A 256 14.81 5.56 12.19
C LYS A 256 14.35 6.92 11.64
N ASP A 257 14.07 7.00 10.33
CA ASP A 257 13.67 8.23 9.65
C ASP A 257 12.15 8.41 9.60
N LEU A 258 11.38 7.35 9.87
CA LEU A 258 9.91 7.38 9.83
C LEU A 258 9.30 8.49 10.69
N PRO A 259 9.74 8.77 11.96
CA PRO A 259 9.16 9.84 12.75
C PRO A 259 9.25 11.22 12.09
N LYS A 260 10.36 11.51 11.44
CA LYS A 260 10.58 12.77 10.71
C LYS A 260 9.60 12.89 9.53
N HIS A 261 9.42 11.82 8.77
CA HIS A 261 8.53 11.82 7.61
C HIS A 261 7.07 11.97 8.03
N LEU A 262 6.61 11.28 9.06
CA LEU A 262 5.23 11.38 9.54
C LEU A 262 4.91 12.80 10.02
N ARG A 263 5.79 13.43 10.80
CA ARG A 263 5.60 14.83 11.24
C ARG A 263 5.50 15.79 10.06
N MET A 264 6.39 15.66 9.07
CA MET A 264 6.38 16.52 7.89
C MET A 264 5.10 16.35 7.06
N LEU A 265 4.69 15.11 6.80
CA LEU A 265 3.49 14.81 6.02
C LEU A 265 2.21 15.30 6.73
N LYS A 266 2.14 15.15 8.05
CA LYS A 266 1.03 15.68 8.86
C LYS A 266 0.95 17.21 8.79
N ALA A 267 2.09 17.90 8.85
CA ALA A 267 2.14 19.36 8.73
C ALA A 267 1.71 19.85 7.33
N ILE A 268 2.16 19.18 6.26
CA ILE A 268 1.74 19.49 4.89
C ILE A 268 0.23 19.26 4.73
N HIS A 269 -0.29 18.13 5.21
CA HIS A 269 -1.73 17.87 5.15
C HIS A 269 -2.52 18.99 5.83
N ALA A 270 -2.12 19.40 7.04
CA ALA A 270 -2.79 20.47 7.76
C ALA A 270 -2.75 21.82 7.03
N ALA A 271 -1.72 22.07 6.21
CA ALA A 271 -1.58 23.31 5.44
C ALA A 271 -2.45 23.35 4.17
N VAL A 272 -2.90 22.19 3.66
CA VAL A 272 -3.66 22.09 2.39
C VAL A 272 -5.10 21.56 2.56
N SER A 273 -5.53 21.28 3.79
CA SER A 273 -6.86 20.70 4.12
C SER A 273 -7.91 21.78 4.34
#